data_0c22a0c404331fd22f318c3b6bdb877a
#
_entry.id   0c22a0c404331fd22f318c3b6bdb877a
#
_cell.length_a   1.000
_cell.length_b   1.000
_cell.length_c   1.000
_cell.angle_alpha   90.00
_cell.angle_beta   90.00
_cell.angle_gamma   90.00
#
_symmetry.space_group_name_H-M   'P 1'
#
loop_
_entity.id
_entity.type
_entity.pdbx_description
1 polymer ?
#
loop_
_entity_poly.entity_id
_entity_poly.type
_entity_poly.pdbx_seq_one_letter_code
_entity_poly.pdbx_strand_id
1 'polypeptide(L)'
;MKKLFCLLMTLCMMAAVPALAAEDLTGRPLADGVVTAVNYVDVTAPMSGTLTAFDLTAGDAVEAGQTLMGFVTTGIYATEDATVKAVYASEGDDATAAMNRWGAVLGLEPDIDQQVQATTTGAYNSEDTRTLHLGETLYFQSTKSSHTEGTGRVVAVSDSGYVLDILTGDFDQKEAVTLYRNDSYDAKKCVGKGVITRRSSLMVQGSGRVAALHVQEGDHVVKGQLLMELVSADAAPDAYQPEVTASAAGVVATVAVNPGQQVWKGQLLCRIYLTDMLEVVADVDEMDLGTLKVGDTVPVTLDVNKSQVLNGTVTEISALGVTKQNAAYYTVHVSIPAGSGRLGASASIYLQ
;
A
#
# COMPACT_ATOMS: atom_id res chain seq x y z
N MET A 1 14.63 49.97 8.14
CA MET A 1 15.51 48.84 8.50
C MET A 1 15.41 47.82 7.38
N LYS A 2 16.47 47.78 6.56
CA LYS A 2 16.53 47.06 5.28
C LYS A 2 16.78 45.57 5.57
N LYS A 3 15.89 44.69 5.15
CA LYS A 3 16.12 43.25 5.14
C LYS A 3 16.80 42.87 3.82
N LEU A 4 18.06 42.46 3.94
CA LEU A 4 18.93 41.96 2.89
C LEU A 4 18.48 40.57 2.50
N PHE A 5 17.97 40.38 1.28
CA PHE A 5 17.61 39.11 0.69
C PHE A 5 18.88 38.52 0.03
N CYS A 6 19.47 37.49 0.65
CA CYS A 6 20.63 36.82 0.10
C CYS A 6 20.13 35.77 -0.90
N LEU A 7 20.23 36.07 -2.19
CA LEU A 7 19.95 35.17 -3.31
C LEU A 7 21.18 34.28 -3.51
N LEU A 8 21.11 33.04 -3.06
CA LEU A 8 22.14 32.02 -3.32
C LEU A 8 21.93 31.48 -4.73
N MET A 9 22.65 31.99 -5.67
CA MET A 9 22.69 31.57 -7.07
C MET A 9 23.63 30.35 -7.14
N THR A 10 23.07 29.12 -7.10
CA THR A 10 23.81 27.88 -7.41
C THR A 10 24.12 27.86 -8.88
N LEU A 11 25.38 28.16 -9.18
CA LEU A 11 25.99 28.05 -10.51
C LEU A 11 26.10 26.56 -10.87
N CYS A 12 25.15 26.06 -11.64
CA CYS A 12 25.22 24.74 -12.27
C CYS A 12 26.30 24.84 -13.38
N MET A 13 27.52 24.37 -13.09
CA MET A 13 28.53 24.17 -14.12
C MET A 13 28.05 23.06 -15.05
N MET A 14 27.37 23.43 -16.13
CA MET A 14 27.25 22.57 -17.31
C MET A 14 28.67 22.40 -17.87
N ALA A 15 29.25 21.23 -17.62
CA ALA A 15 30.41 20.77 -18.40
C ALA A 15 29.95 20.66 -19.86
N ALA A 16 30.26 21.67 -20.64
CA ALA A 16 30.11 21.59 -22.09
C ALA A 16 31.04 20.46 -22.59
N VAL A 17 30.45 19.31 -22.91
CA VAL A 17 31.12 18.29 -23.73
C VAL A 17 31.36 18.95 -25.06
N PRO A 18 32.64 19.05 -25.54
CA PRO A 18 32.88 19.61 -26.84
C PRO A 18 32.17 18.73 -27.89
N ALA A 19 31.16 19.29 -28.54
CA ALA A 19 30.66 18.72 -29.78
C ALA A 19 31.82 18.75 -30.77
N LEU A 20 32.43 17.61 -31.07
CA LEU A 20 33.27 17.52 -32.22
C LEU A 20 32.45 17.93 -33.45
N ALA A 21 33.02 18.80 -34.29
CA ALA A 21 32.45 19.16 -35.57
C ALA A 21 32.08 17.87 -36.33
N ALA A 22 30.91 17.89 -36.98
CA ALA A 22 30.45 16.80 -37.81
C ALA A 22 31.54 16.47 -38.84
N GLU A 23 32.34 15.45 -38.57
CA GLU A 23 33.16 14.84 -39.62
C GLU A 23 32.18 14.20 -40.62
N ASP A 24 32.37 14.52 -41.88
CA ASP A 24 31.57 13.98 -42.98
C ASP A 24 31.86 12.46 -43.02
N LEU A 25 30.96 11.67 -42.40
CA LEU A 25 31.04 10.19 -42.40
C LEU A 25 30.76 9.74 -43.83
N THR A 26 31.77 9.80 -44.68
CA THR A 26 31.71 9.44 -46.13
C THR A 26 31.75 7.95 -46.37
N GLY A 27 31.59 7.12 -45.33
CA GLY A 27 31.63 5.66 -45.38
C GLY A 27 30.27 4.98 -45.33
N ARG A 28 30.18 3.78 -45.86
CA ARG A 28 29.07 2.84 -45.62
C ARG A 28 29.10 2.50 -44.14
N PRO A 29 27.91 2.48 -43.47
CA PRO A 29 27.85 1.99 -42.10
C PRO A 29 28.37 0.55 -42.02
N LEU A 30 29.12 0.27 -40.97
CA LEU A 30 29.63 -1.06 -40.67
C LEU A 30 28.44 -1.99 -40.32
N ALA A 31 27.57 -1.54 -39.46
CA ALA A 31 26.37 -2.26 -39.08
C ALA A 31 25.29 -1.31 -38.61
N ASP A 32 24.04 -1.72 -38.80
CA ASP A 32 22.87 -1.09 -38.19
C ASP A 32 22.48 -1.83 -36.90
N GLY A 33 22.08 -1.09 -35.89
CA GLY A 33 21.75 -1.60 -34.59
C GLY A 33 20.62 -0.85 -33.93
N VAL A 34 20.35 -1.20 -32.69
CA VAL A 34 19.26 -0.62 -31.87
C VAL A 34 19.84 -0.18 -30.54
N VAL A 35 19.42 1.01 -30.10
CA VAL A 35 19.76 1.51 -28.76
C VAL A 35 19.01 0.70 -27.69
N THR A 36 19.76 0.13 -26.76
CA THR A 36 19.22 -0.62 -25.61
C THR A 36 19.88 -0.15 -24.31
N ALA A 37 19.29 -0.55 -23.18
CA ALA A 37 19.88 -0.32 -21.87
C ALA A 37 20.83 -1.48 -21.52
N VAL A 38 21.98 -1.16 -20.94
CA VAL A 38 22.92 -2.15 -20.43
C VAL A 38 22.33 -2.87 -19.20
N ASN A 39 21.63 -2.13 -18.35
CA ASN A 39 21.10 -2.61 -17.08
C ASN A 39 19.58 -2.51 -17.00
N TYR A 40 18.99 -3.39 -16.20
CA TYR A 40 17.58 -3.36 -15.86
C TYR A 40 17.36 -3.74 -14.40
N VAL A 41 16.19 -3.37 -13.87
CA VAL A 41 15.71 -3.78 -12.56
C VAL A 41 14.37 -4.49 -12.74
N ASP A 42 14.28 -5.69 -12.17
CA ASP A 42 13.03 -6.42 -12.04
C ASP A 42 12.34 -6.00 -10.74
N VAL A 43 11.19 -5.37 -10.87
CA VAL A 43 10.34 -5.02 -9.74
C VAL A 43 9.45 -6.21 -9.44
N THR A 44 9.59 -6.79 -8.25
CA THR A 44 8.82 -7.96 -7.81
C THR A 44 7.88 -7.60 -6.67
N ALA A 45 6.81 -8.39 -6.50
CA ALA A 45 5.85 -8.21 -5.42
C ALA A 45 6.52 -8.42 -4.04
N PRO A 46 6.49 -7.43 -3.15
CA PRO A 46 7.08 -7.54 -1.81
C PRO A 46 6.25 -8.46 -0.88
N MET A 47 4.98 -8.68 -1.22
CA MET A 47 4.02 -9.49 -0.49
C MET A 47 3.00 -10.12 -1.45
N SER A 48 2.22 -11.09 -0.96
CA SER A 48 1.06 -11.61 -1.68
C SER A 48 -0.14 -10.68 -1.48
N GLY A 49 -1.00 -10.55 -2.49
CA GLY A 49 -2.20 -9.72 -2.36
C GLY A 49 -2.82 -9.34 -3.69
N THR A 50 -3.87 -8.54 -3.64
CA THR A 50 -4.53 -8.00 -4.83
C THR A 50 -4.01 -6.61 -5.13
N LEU A 51 -3.60 -6.37 -6.37
CA LEU A 51 -3.15 -5.05 -6.80
C LEU A 51 -4.32 -4.07 -6.91
N THR A 52 -4.07 -2.80 -6.58
CA THR A 52 -5.01 -1.71 -6.86
C THR A 52 -5.03 -1.38 -8.36
N ALA A 53 -5.86 -0.42 -8.77
CA ALA A 53 -5.77 0.15 -10.11
C ALA A 53 -4.45 0.92 -10.28
N PHE A 54 -3.84 0.81 -11.47
CA PHE A 54 -2.65 1.55 -11.88
C PHE A 54 -2.68 1.77 -13.39
N ASP A 55 -1.96 2.79 -13.87
CA ASP A 55 -1.93 3.17 -15.29
C ASP A 55 -0.56 2.91 -15.94
N LEU A 56 0.33 2.19 -15.26
CA LEU A 56 1.69 1.93 -15.73
C LEU A 56 1.70 1.11 -17.02
N THR A 57 2.40 1.60 -18.04
CA THR A 57 2.52 0.95 -19.35
C THR A 57 3.99 0.85 -19.81
N ALA A 58 4.25 -0.07 -20.74
CA ALA A 58 5.56 -0.16 -21.37
C ALA A 58 5.87 1.13 -22.15
N GLY A 59 7.07 1.68 -21.97
CA GLY A 59 7.51 2.95 -22.54
C GLY A 59 7.41 4.15 -21.60
N ASP A 60 6.74 4.02 -20.44
CA ASP A 60 6.65 5.09 -19.46
C ASP A 60 8.01 5.34 -18.81
N ALA A 61 8.37 6.63 -18.67
CA ALA A 61 9.52 7.05 -17.89
C ALA A 61 9.13 7.12 -16.41
N VAL A 62 9.99 6.59 -15.54
CA VAL A 62 9.78 6.56 -14.10
C VAL A 62 10.98 7.13 -13.35
N GLU A 63 10.75 7.76 -12.23
CA GLU A 63 11.79 8.29 -11.34
C GLU A 63 11.99 7.36 -10.13
N ALA A 64 13.19 7.43 -9.54
CA ALA A 64 13.45 6.69 -8.29
C ALA A 64 12.50 7.15 -7.17
N GLY A 65 11.87 6.21 -6.47
CA GLY A 65 10.88 6.48 -5.43
C GLY A 65 9.46 6.73 -5.94
N GLN A 66 9.24 6.78 -7.27
CA GLN A 66 7.90 6.92 -7.84
C GLN A 66 7.06 5.67 -7.55
N THR A 67 5.82 5.87 -7.08
CA THR A 67 4.85 4.78 -6.91
C THR A 67 4.43 4.24 -8.27
N LEU A 68 4.58 2.94 -8.47
CA LEU A 68 4.25 2.23 -9.70
C LEU A 68 2.86 1.59 -9.61
N MET A 69 2.56 0.97 -8.49
CA MET A 69 1.30 0.28 -8.20
C MET A 69 1.14 0.09 -6.70
N GLY A 70 -0.04 -0.34 -6.25
CA GLY A 70 -0.31 -0.58 -4.84
C GLY A 70 -1.01 -1.91 -4.60
N PHE A 71 -1.10 -2.30 -3.34
CA PHE A 71 -1.86 -3.44 -2.85
C PHE A 71 -3.14 -2.96 -2.16
N VAL A 72 -4.19 -3.74 -2.31
CA VAL A 72 -5.43 -3.54 -1.54
C VAL A 72 -5.14 -3.90 -0.08
N THR A 73 -5.46 -2.96 0.83
CA THR A 73 -5.38 -3.17 2.28
C THR A 73 -6.70 -3.66 2.85
N THR A 74 -6.64 -4.33 3.99
CA THR A 74 -7.83 -4.68 4.78
C THR A 74 -7.99 -3.64 5.89
N GLY A 75 -9.01 -2.78 5.76
CA GLY A 75 -9.34 -1.79 6.78
C GLY A 75 -10.05 -2.42 7.99
N ILE A 76 -9.63 -2.06 9.18
CA ILE A 76 -10.29 -2.42 10.45
C ILE A 76 -10.97 -1.16 11.00
N TYR A 77 -12.26 -1.27 11.30
CA TYR A 77 -13.11 -0.13 11.66
C TYR A 77 -13.69 -0.28 13.06
N ALA A 78 -13.95 0.84 13.72
CA ALA A 78 -14.67 0.87 14.99
C ALA A 78 -16.12 0.39 14.79
N THR A 79 -16.58 -0.53 15.64
CA THR A 79 -17.94 -1.09 15.58
C THR A 79 -18.97 -0.22 16.31
N GLU A 80 -18.51 0.62 17.22
CA GLU A 80 -19.29 1.57 18.01
C GLU A 80 -18.41 2.73 18.49
N ASP A 81 -19.01 3.74 19.10
CA ASP A 81 -18.29 4.88 19.69
C ASP A 81 -17.55 4.41 20.95
N ALA A 82 -16.25 4.72 21.01
CA ALA A 82 -15.37 4.19 22.06
C ALA A 82 -14.09 5.03 22.21
N THR A 83 -13.36 4.78 23.29
CA THR A 83 -12.02 5.32 23.52
C THR A 83 -10.98 4.23 23.37
N VAL A 84 -9.89 4.50 22.63
CA VAL A 84 -8.74 3.59 22.51
C VAL A 84 -7.98 3.53 23.84
N LYS A 85 -7.94 2.35 24.48
CA LYS A 85 -7.27 2.15 25.77
C LYS A 85 -5.93 1.44 25.65
N ALA A 86 -5.75 0.67 24.60
CA ALA A 86 -4.50 -0.03 24.37
C ALA A 86 -4.26 -0.26 22.87
N VAL A 87 -3.01 -0.13 22.46
CA VAL A 87 -2.51 -0.46 21.14
C VAL A 87 -1.50 -1.59 21.31
N TYR A 88 -1.79 -2.77 20.75
CA TYR A 88 -0.96 -3.97 20.91
C TYR A 88 -0.08 -4.26 19.71
N ALA A 89 -0.27 -3.57 18.60
CA ALA A 89 0.53 -3.69 17.37
C ALA A 89 0.75 -2.32 16.74
N SER A 90 1.98 -2.01 16.39
CA SER A 90 2.41 -0.80 15.69
C SER A 90 2.57 -1.08 14.20
N GLU A 91 2.78 -0.03 13.40
CA GLU A 91 3.10 -0.18 11.97
C GLU A 91 4.33 -1.07 11.76
N GLY A 92 4.23 -1.99 10.80
CA GLY A 92 5.24 -3.00 10.54
C GLY A 92 5.15 -4.25 11.41
N ASP A 93 4.36 -4.27 12.49
CA ASP A 93 4.22 -5.43 13.36
C ASP A 93 3.30 -6.50 12.75
N ASP A 94 3.50 -7.75 13.18
CA ASP A 94 2.59 -8.85 12.86
C ASP A 94 1.37 -8.82 13.78
N ALA A 95 0.23 -8.44 13.23
CA ALA A 95 -1.06 -8.43 13.94
C ALA A 95 -1.42 -9.81 14.51
N THR A 96 -1.03 -10.90 13.83
CA THR A 96 -1.28 -12.26 14.30
C THR A 96 -0.50 -12.56 15.59
N ALA A 97 0.70 -12.03 15.73
CA ALA A 97 1.49 -12.15 16.96
C ALA A 97 0.83 -11.40 18.13
N ALA A 98 0.30 -10.21 17.90
CA ALA A 98 -0.47 -9.45 18.89
C ALA A 98 -1.74 -10.21 19.31
N MET A 99 -2.47 -10.77 18.35
CA MET A 99 -3.66 -11.61 18.60
C MET A 99 -3.33 -12.82 19.47
N ASN A 100 -2.23 -13.52 19.17
CA ASN A 100 -1.81 -14.71 19.94
C ASN A 100 -1.41 -14.35 21.37
N ARG A 101 -0.84 -13.18 21.60
CA ARG A 101 -0.36 -12.75 22.92
C ARG A 101 -1.42 -12.07 23.76
N TRP A 102 -2.24 -11.20 23.16
CA TRP A 102 -3.15 -10.29 23.86
C TRP A 102 -4.63 -10.55 23.54
N GLY A 103 -4.93 -11.36 22.52
CA GLY A 103 -6.29 -11.60 22.03
C GLY A 103 -6.86 -10.48 21.18
N ALA A 104 -6.07 -9.43 20.92
CA ALA A 104 -6.50 -8.25 20.17
C ALA A 104 -5.30 -7.52 19.55
N VAL A 105 -5.56 -6.68 18.56
CA VAL A 105 -4.62 -5.69 18.02
C VAL A 105 -4.84 -4.31 18.66
N LEU A 106 -6.07 -4.00 19.05
CA LEU A 106 -6.45 -2.81 19.81
C LEU A 106 -7.45 -3.19 20.90
N GLY A 107 -7.39 -2.51 22.04
CA GLY A 107 -8.39 -2.55 23.10
C GLY A 107 -9.18 -1.24 23.14
N LEU A 108 -10.50 -1.29 22.97
CA LEU A 108 -11.38 -0.13 23.03
C LEU A 108 -12.28 -0.22 24.25
N GLU A 109 -12.55 0.90 24.90
CA GLU A 109 -13.56 1.03 25.95
C GLU A 109 -14.77 1.77 25.36
N PRO A 110 -15.95 1.12 25.28
CA PRO A 110 -17.14 1.74 24.72
C PRO A 110 -17.58 2.93 25.56
N ASP A 111 -18.12 3.97 24.91
CA ASP A 111 -18.62 5.18 25.59
C ASP A 111 -19.77 4.85 26.54
N ILE A 112 -20.60 3.89 26.15
CA ILE A 112 -21.60 3.30 27.03
C ILE A 112 -20.93 2.15 27.77
N ASP A 113 -20.41 2.42 28.96
CA ASP A 113 -19.63 1.47 29.74
C ASP A 113 -20.45 0.59 30.68
N GLN A 114 -21.77 0.91 30.88
CA GLN A 114 -22.68 0.18 31.75
C GLN A 114 -23.85 -0.43 30.97
N GLN A 115 -24.29 -1.57 31.45
CA GLN A 115 -25.43 -2.33 30.95
C GLN A 115 -26.31 -2.80 32.10
N VAL A 116 -27.60 -2.99 31.82
CA VAL A 116 -28.51 -3.76 32.68
C VAL A 116 -28.61 -5.18 32.13
N GLN A 117 -28.17 -6.17 32.89
CA GLN A 117 -28.54 -7.57 32.66
C GLN A 117 -29.82 -7.89 33.39
N ALA A 118 -30.86 -8.22 32.64
CA ALA A 118 -32.21 -8.34 33.16
C ALA A 118 -32.88 -9.66 32.73
N THR A 119 -33.87 -10.04 33.54
CA THR A 119 -34.79 -11.15 33.25
C THR A 119 -36.23 -10.70 33.38
N THR A 120 -37.15 -11.44 32.81
CA THR A 120 -38.60 -11.20 32.99
C THR A 120 -39.12 -11.60 34.36
N THR A 121 -38.25 -11.97 35.31
CA THR A 121 -38.62 -12.28 36.69
C THR A 121 -39.24 -11.06 37.36
N GLY A 122 -40.44 -11.22 37.87
CA GLY A 122 -41.22 -10.13 38.49
C GLY A 122 -41.94 -9.21 37.49
N ALA A 123 -41.92 -9.55 36.20
CA ALA A 123 -42.73 -8.86 35.19
C ALA A 123 -44.22 -9.02 35.51
N TYR A 124 -45.01 -7.99 35.16
CA TYR A 124 -46.46 -8.07 35.24
C TYR A 124 -46.97 -9.21 34.37
N ASN A 125 -47.99 -9.96 34.83
CA ASN A 125 -48.45 -11.19 34.19
C ASN A 125 -49.33 -10.92 32.97
N SER A 126 -48.79 -10.27 31.95
CA SER A 126 -49.39 -10.13 30.61
C SER A 126 -48.38 -10.53 29.55
N GLU A 127 -48.83 -11.03 28.41
CA GLU A 127 -47.99 -11.42 27.28
C GLU A 127 -47.19 -10.20 26.77
N ASP A 128 -47.84 -9.05 26.67
CA ASP A 128 -47.23 -7.79 26.24
C ASP A 128 -46.02 -7.36 27.10
N THR A 129 -46.07 -7.59 28.43
CA THR A 129 -44.97 -7.19 29.33
C THR A 129 -43.78 -8.15 29.30
N ARG A 130 -43.96 -9.38 28.81
CA ARG A 130 -42.94 -10.42 28.74
C ARG A 130 -42.25 -10.52 27.39
N THR A 131 -42.86 -9.96 26.33
CA THR A 131 -42.30 -9.94 25.00
C THR A 131 -41.50 -8.67 24.79
N LEU A 132 -40.20 -8.76 24.67
CA LEU A 132 -39.28 -7.64 24.49
C LEU A 132 -38.69 -7.66 23.10
N HIS A 133 -38.42 -6.47 22.54
CA HIS A 133 -37.89 -6.33 21.21
C HIS A 133 -36.53 -5.61 21.23
N LEU A 134 -35.65 -5.98 20.31
CA LEU A 134 -34.40 -5.25 20.08
C LEU A 134 -34.67 -3.80 19.71
N GLY A 135 -33.91 -2.88 20.29
CA GLY A 135 -34.06 -1.44 20.07
C GLY A 135 -35.15 -0.77 20.91
N GLU A 136 -35.92 -1.53 21.68
CA GLU A 136 -36.94 -0.98 22.59
C GLU A 136 -36.27 -0.15 23.70
N THR A 137 -36.83 1.01 24.00
CA THR A 137 -36.39 1.84 25.13
C THR A 137 -37.18 1.47 26.37
N LEU A 138 -36.47 1.14 27.45
CA LEU A 138 -37.06 0.84 28.76
C LEU A 138 -36.59 1.87 29.78
N TYR A 139 -37.44 2.06 30.80
CA TYR A 139 -37.21 2.89 31.97
C TYR A 139 -36.91 1.99 33.15
N PHE A 140 -35.98 2.36 34.00
CA PHE A 140 -35.67 1.54 35.16
C PHE A 140 -35.36 2.42 36.37
N GLN A 141 -35.65 1.86 37.53
CA GLN A 141 -35.46 2.52 38.81
C GLN A 141 -34.69 1.61 39.75
N SER A 142 -33.72 2.20 40.45
CA SER A 142 -32.98 1.53 41.51
C SER A 142 -33.91 1.01 42.61
N THR A 143 -33.60 -0.18 43.12
CA THR A 143 -34.28 -0.74 44.29
C THR A 143 -33.73 -0.20 45.60
N LYS A 144 -32.66 0.62 45.58
CA LYS A 144 -32.17 1.34 46.76
C LYS A 144 -33.10 2.48 47.16
N SER A 145 -32.93 2.98 48.35
CA SER A 145 -33.71 4.10 48.89
C SER A 145 -33.53 5.41 48.09
N SER A 146 -32.46 5.54 47.32
CA SER A 146 -32.23 6.69 46.43
C SER A 146 -33.19 6.75 45.26
N HIS A 147 -33.79 5.61 44.90
CA HIS A 147 -34.68 5.48 43.72
C HIS A 147 -34.12 6.15 42.46
N THR A 148 -32.78 6.04 42.23
CA THR A 148 -32.15 6.57 41.01
C THR A 148 -32.85 6.02 39.77
N GLU A 149 -33.17 6.91 38.84
CA GLU A 149 -33.93 6.60 37.62
C GLU A 149 -32.99 6.63 36.40
N GLY A 150 -33.28 5.78 35.41
CA GLY A 150 -32.53 5.71 34.18
C GLY A 150 -33.37 5.19 33.04
N THR A 151 -32.79 5.36 31.84
CA THR A 151 -33.30 4.80 30.59
C THR A 151 -32.25 3.97 29.91
N GLY A 152 -32.68 2.96 29.20
CA GLY A 152 -31.77 2.12 28.42
C GLY A 152 -32.45 1.55 27.17
N ARG A 153 -31.63 1.13 26.25
CA ARG A 153 -32.08 0.51 24.99
C ARG A 153 -31.75 -0.98 25.01
N VAL A 154 -32.73 -1.81 24.66
CA VAL A 154 -32.54 -3.26 24.53
C VAL A 154 -31.59 -3.58 23.37
N VAL A 155 -30.46 -4.19 23.68
CA VAL A 155 -29.39 -4.55 22.68
C VAL A 155 -29.27 -6.06 22.47
N ALA A 156 -29.81 -6.87 23.41
CA ALA A 156 -29.89 -8.31 23.25
C ALA A 156 -31.12 -8.88 23.95
N VAL A 157 -31.75 -9.90 23.35
CA VAL A 157 -32.84 -10.66 23.91
C VAL A 157 -32.54 -12.14 23.72
N SER A 158 -32.73 -12.93 24.77
CA SER A 158 -32.53 -14.38 24.75
C SER A 158 -33.65 -15.04 25.63
N ASP A 159 -33.70 -16.38 25.57
CA ASP A 159 -34.63 -17.16 26.40
C ASP A 159 -34.39 -16.98 27.90
N SER A 160 -33.16 -16.67 28.30
CA SER A 160 -32.76 -16.48 29.70
C SER A 160 -32.92 -15.05 30.23
N GLY A 161 -33.10 -14.07 29.33
CA GLY A 161 -33.18 -12.67 29.70
C GLY A 161 -32.86 -11.70 28.58
N TYR A 162 -32.58 -10.48 28.94
CA TYR A 162 -32.29 -9.42 27.99
C TYR A 162 -31.25 -8.43 28.57
N VAL A 163 -30.59 -7.71 27.67
CA VAL A 163 -29.54 -6.76 28.01
C VAL A 163 -29.92 -5.38 27.46
N LEU A 164 -29.73 -4.35 28.27
CA LEU A 164 -29.91 -2.95 27.88
C LEU A 164 -28.58 -2.21 28.00
N ASP A 165 -28.25 -1.39 27.03
CA ASP A 165 -27.29 -0.32 27.18
C ASP A 165 -27.91 0.83 27.95
N ILE A 166 -27.22 1.36 28.97
CA ILE A 166 -27.71 2.48 29.77
C ILE A 166 -27.52 3.78 29.01
N LEU A 167 -28.58 4.51 28.75
CA LEU A 167 -28.54 5.79 28.05
C LEU A 167 -28.51 6.98 29.02
N THR A 168 -29.19 6.86 30.14
CA THR A 168 -29.22 7.90 31.17
C THR A 168 -29.28 7.29 32.58
N GLY A 169 -28.81 8.04 33.57
CA GLY A 169 -28.75 7.64 34.97
C GLY A 169 -27.32 7.32 35.41
N ASP A 170 -27.07 7.49 36.69
CA ASP A 170 -25.78 7.18 37.32
C ASP A 170 -26.02 6.09 38.39
N PHE A 171 -25.47 4.91 38.13
CA PHE A 171 -25.70 3.73 38.93
C PHE A 171 -24.42 3.10 39.42
N ASP A 172 -24.48 2.54 40.61
CA ASP A 172 -23.39 1.72 41.13
C ASP A 172 -23.34 0.36 40.41
N GLN A 173 -22.15 -0.17 40.24
CA GLN A 173 -21.97 -1.53 39.74
C GLN A 173 -22.64 -2.55 40.69
N LYS A 174 -23.32 -3.54 40.12
CA LYS A 174 -24.12 -4.57 40.82
C LYS A 174 -25.37 -4.01 41.51
N GLU A 175 -25.79 -2.79 41.20
CA GLU A 175 -27.04 -2.23 41.68
C GLU A 175 -28.22 -2.96 41.06
N ALA A 176 -29.21 -3.31 41.89
CA ALA A 176 -30.42 -3.96 41.43
C ALA A 176 -31.45 -2.92 40.98
N VAL A 177 -32.06 -3.17 39.84
CA VAL A 177 -33.07 -2.26 39.24
C VAL A 177 -34.32 -3.03 38.85
N THR A 178 -35.44 -2.32 38.83
CA THR A 178 -36.72 -2.81 38.28
C THR A 178 -37.02 -2.06 37.01
N LEU A 179 -37.42 -2.77 35.94
CA LEU A 179 -37.56 -2.23 34.59
C LEU A 179 -39.03 -2.10 34.20
N TYR A 180 -39.35 -1.02 33.47
CA TYR A 180 -40.68 -0.65 33.07
C TYR A 180 -40.72 -0.16 31.62
N ARG A 181 -41.93 -0.25 31.00
CA ARG A 181 -42.14 0.32 29.63
C ARG A 181 -42.51 1.79 29.62
N ASN A 182 -42.76 2.39 30.76
CA ASN A 182 -43.12 3.79 30.89
C ASN A 182 -42.30 4.50 31.98
N ASP A 183 -42.23 5.80 31.86
CA ASP A 183 -41.55 6.71 32.77
C ASP A 183 -42.30 6.97 34.08
N SER A 184 -43.52 6.45 34.18
CA SER A 184 -44.33 6.56 35.41
C SER A 184 -44.08 5.38 36.36
N TYR A 185 -43.23 4.45 36.00
CA TYR A 185 -42.87 3.26 36.78
C TYR A 185 -44.08 2.45 37.26
N ASP A 186 -45.14 2.38 36.41
CA ASP A 186 -46.38 1.67 36.73
C ASP A 186 -46.11 0.16 36.88
N ALA A 187 -46.55 -0.41 38.02
CA ALA A 187 -46.40 -1.83 38.28
C ALA A 187 -46.98 -2.74 37.18
N LYS A 188 -48.08 -2.30 36.51
CA LYS A 188 -48.70 -3.02 35.39
C LYS A 188 -47.83 -3.00 34.09
N LYS A 189 -46.82 -2.13 34.04
CA LYS A 189 -45.85 -1.99 32.93
C LYS A 189 -44.48 -2.51 33.31
N CYS A 190 -44.35 -3.18 34.46
CA CYS A 190 -43.11 -3.83 34.87
C CYS A 190 -42.77 -4.96 33.94
N VAL A 191 -41.59 -4.94 33.33
CA VAL A 191 -41.06 -5.94 32.37
C VAL A 191 -40.00 -6.85 32.99
N GLY A 192 -39.60 -6.60 34.23
CA GLY A 192 -38.68 -7.47 34.94
C GLY A 192 -37.75 -6.78 35.91
N LYS A 193 -36.73 -7.52 36.32
CA LYS A 193 -35.66 -7.04 37.22
C LYS A 193 -34.30 -7.30 36.60
N GLY A 194 -33.38 -6.42 36.90
CA GLY A 194 -32.03 -6.52 36.39
C GLY A 194 -30.98 -6.05 37.40
N VAL A 195 -29.73 -6.20 36.99
CA VAL A 195 -28.55 -5.77 37.73
C VAL A 195 -27.65 -4.98 36.81
N ILE A 196 -27.13 -3.87 37.31
CA ILE A 196 -26.16 -3.03 36.61
C ILE A 196 -24.84 -3.79 36.53
N THR A 197 -24.30 -3.91 35.30
CA THR A 197 -23.03 -4.55 35.05
C THR A 197 -22.16 -3.65 34.16
N ARG A 198 -20.85 -3.78 34.25
CA ARG A 198 -19.92 -3.09 33.34
C ARG A 198 -19.85 -3.86 32.02
N ARG A 199 -19.85 -3.13 30.92
CA ARG A 199 -19.53 -3.71 29.61
C ARG A 199 -18.07 -4.12 29.57
N SER A 200 -17.81 -5.21 28.87
CA SER A 200 -16.43 -5.60 28.57
C SER A 200 -15.82 -4.69 27.52
N SER A 201 -14.54 -4.45 27.62
CA SER A 201 -13.78 -3.78 26.59
C SER A 201 -13.92 -4.51 25.25
N LEU A 202 -13.95 -3.77 24.17
CA LEU A 202 -14.01 -4.30 22.82
C LEU A 202 -12.59 -4.69 22.39
N MET A 203 -12.41 -5.95 22.09
CA MET A 203 -11.15 -6.51 21.62
C MET A 203 -11.16 -6.54 20.09
N VAL A 204 -10.48 -5.57 19.47
CA VAL A 204 -10.38 -5.46 18.00
C VAL A 204 -9.45 -6.53 17.48
N GLN A 205 -9.96 -7.32 16.55
CA GLN A 205 -9.21 -8.43 15.95
C GLN A 205 -8.67 -8.06 14.58
N GLY A 206 -7.54 -8.69 14.20
CA GLY A 206 -6.93 -8.51 12.89
C GLY A 206 -5.87 -9.58 12.63
N SER A 207 -5.59 -9.83 11.37
CA SER A 207 -4.55 -10.78 10.94
C SER A 207 -3.79 -10.22 9.74
N GLY A 208 -2.50 -10.47 9.69
CA GLY A 208 -1.60 -9.90 8.69
C GLY A 208 -0.58 -8.96 9.33
N ARG A 209 0.00 -8.06 8.54
CA ARG A 209 0.95 -7.05 9.01
C ARG A 209 0.31 -5.68 9.00
N VAL A 210 0.56 -4.88 10.02
CA VAL A 210 0.02 -3.52 10.13
C VAL A 210 0.71 -2.62 9.10
N ALA A 211 -0.04 -2.15 8.11
CA ALA A 211 0.47 -1.23 7.09
C ALA A 211 0.35 0.23 7.55
N ALA A 212 -0.76 0.57 8.20
CA ALA A 212 -0.97 1.90 8.77
C ALA A 212 -1.82 1.81 10.05
N LEU A 213 -1.51 2.68 11.01
CA LEU A 213 -2.28 2.85 12.24
C LEU A 213 -2.81 4.29 12.31
N HIS A 214 -4.15 4.44 12.33
CA HIS A 214 -4.81 5.75 12.26
C HIS A 214 -5.26 6.28 13.64
N VAL A 215 -4.97 5.56 14.70
CA VAL A 215 -5.36 5.92 16.07
C VAL A 215 -4.22 5.67 17.05
N GLN A 216 -4.25 6.39 18.16
CA GLN A 216 -3.34 6.22 19.29
C GLN A 216 -4.10 6.02 20.59
N GLU A 217 -3.40 5.57 21.62
CA GLU A 217 -3.98 5.40 22.95
C GLU A 217 -4.50 6.74 23.48
N GLY A 218 -5.75 6.74 23.95
CA GLY A 218 -6.47 7.92 24.43
C GLY A 218 -7.40 8.55 23.38
N ASP A 219 -7.30 8.20 22.10
CA ASP A 219 -8.18 8.74 21.07
C ASP A 219 -9.63 8.26 21.27
N HIS A 220 -10.58 9.19 21.08
CA HIS A 220 -11.98 8.87 20.94
C HIS A 220 -12.29 8.54 19.48
N VAL A 221 -12.94 7.41 19.23
CA VAL A 221 -13.31 6.92 17.89
C VAL A 221 -14.81 6.78 17.78
N VAL A 222 -15.34 7.06 16.60
CA VAL A 222 -16.75 6.90 16.29
C VAL A 222 -17.00 5.66 15.46
N LYS A 223 -18.19 5.09 15.56
CA LYS A 223 -18.61 3.93 14.77
C LYS A 223 -18.34 4.13 13.27
N GLY A 224 -17.66 3.17 12.65
CA GLY A 224 -17.30 3.22 11.24
C GLY A 224 -15.98 3.96 10.94
N GLN A 225 -15.32 4.53 11.95
CA GLN A 225 -14.00 5.14 11.78
C GLN A 225 -12.95 4.06 11.50
N LEU A 226 -12.08 4.31 10.52
CA LEU A 226 -10.94 3.46 10.21
C LEU A 226 -9.92 3.55 11.36
N LEU A 227 -9.52 2.41 11.89
CA LEU A 227 -8.59 2.30 13.02
C LEU A 227 -7.19 1.93 12.54
N MET A 228 -7.10 0.94 11.65
CA MET A 228 -5.83 0.47 11.06
C MET A 228 -6.07 -0.20 9.72
N GLU A 229 -4.99 -0.31 8.96
CA GLU A 229 -4.94 -1.05 7.70
C GLU A 229 -3.95 -2.20 7.81
N LEU A 230 -4.34 -3.35 7.28
CA LEU A 230 -3.54 -4.57 7.29
C LEU A 230 -3.23 -4.99 5.86
N VAL A 231 -2.02 -5.52 5.68
CA VAL A 231 -1.57 -6.23 4.46
C VAL A 231 -1.31 -7.69 4.77
N SER A 232 -0.92 -8.45 3.76
CA SER A 232 -0.64 -9.88 3.92
C SER A 232 0.41 -10.15 5.00
N ALA A 233 0.25 -11.26 5.73
CA ALA A 233 1.18 -11.69 6.77
C ALA A 233 2.57 -12.06 6.24
N ASP A 234 2.69 -12.36 4.94
CA ASP A 234 3.97 -12.69 4.29
C ASP A 234 4.80 -11.44 3.93
N ALA A 235 4.25 -10.23 4.11
CA ALA A 235 5.02 -8.98 3.99
C ALA A 235 6.20 -8.99 4.97
N ALA A 236 7.38 -8.57 4.49
CA ALA A 236 8.54 -8.47 5.36
C ALA A 236 8.40 -7.25 6.32
N PRO A 237 9.06 -7.26 7.49
CA PRO A 237 8.99 -6.15 8.44
C PRO A 237 9.47 -4.80 7.89
N ASP A 238 10.32 -4.82 6.87
CA ASP A 238 10.87 -3.67 6.18
C ASP A 238 10.18 -3.38 4.83
N ALA A 239 9.21 -4.20 4.43
CA ALA A 239 8.48 -4.08 3.17
C ALA A 239 6.98 -4.36 3.37
N TYR A 240 6.37 -3.68 4.33
CA TYR A 240 4.95 -3.80 4.69
C TYR A 240 4.08 -2.70 4.09
N GLN A 241 4.70 -1.70 3.46
CA GLN A 241 3.96 -0.63 2.81
C GLN A 241 3.15 -1.18 1.64
N PRO A 242 1.89 -0.75 1.47
CA PRO A 242 1.04 -1.25 0.39
C PRO A 242 1.46 -0.74 -0.99
N GLU A 243 2.40 0.21 -1.05
CA GLU A 243 2.88 0.80 -2.29
C GLU A 243 4.16 0.13 -2.78
N VAL A 244 4.22 -0.10 -4.09
CA VAL A 244 5.41 -0.57 -4.80
C VAL A 244 6.02 0.60 -5.53
N THR A 245 7.26 0.95 -5.20
CA THR A 245 7.96 2.09 -5.78
C THR A 245 9.12 1.64 -6.69
N ALA A 246 9.48 2.49 -7.65
CA ALA A 246 10.67 2.28 -8.48
C ALA A 246 11.93 2.48 -7.63
N SER A 247 12.83 1.52 -7.62
CA SER A 247 14.12 1.62 -6.91
C SER A 247 15.14 2.52 -7.63
N ALA A 248 14.96 2.76 -8.93
CA ALA A 248 15.82 3.59 -9.76
C ALA A 248 15.03 4.26 -10.89
N ALA A 249 15.55 5.36 -11.41
CA ALA A 249 14.99 6.02 -12.58
C ALA A 249 15.25 5.20 -13.85
N GLY A 250 14.28 5.21 -14.78
CA GLY A 250 14.40 4.46 -16.01
C GLY A 250 13.16 4.51 -16.89
N VAL A 251 13.05 3.54 -17.78
CA VAL A 251 11.90 3.36 -18.68
C VAL A 251 11.31 1.97 -18.47
N VAL A 252 10.00 1.89 -18.28
CA VAL A 252 9.28 0.63 -18.12
C VAL A 252 9.40 -0.18 -19.42
N ALA A 253 10.07 -1.33 -19.34
CA ALA A 253 10.25 -2.23 -20.49
C ALA A 253 9.01 -3.11 -20.69
N THR A 254 8.51 -3.70 -19.60
CA THR A 254 7.33 -4.57 -19.61
C THR A 254 6.57 -4.44 -18.31
N VAL A 255 5.26 -4.58 -18.38
CA VAL A 255 4.37 -4.77 -17.23
C VAL A 255 3.80 -6.18 -17.33
N ALA A 256 4.06 -6.99 -16.31
CA ALA A 256 3.74 -8.43 -16.30
C ALA A 256 2.41 -8.76 -15.62
N VAL A 257 1.72 -7.76 -15.09
CA VAL A 257 0.50 -7.90 -14.28
C VAL A 257 -0.58 -6.92 -14.74
N ASN A 258 -1.82 -7.18 -14.34
CA ASN A 258 -2.97 -6.31 -14.64
C ASN A 258 -3.51 -5.65 -13.35
N PRO A 259 -4.16 -4.47 -13.46
CA PRO A 259 -4.92 -3.89 -12.37
C PRO A 259 -5.94 -4.87 -11.78
N GLY A 260 -6.02 -4.94 -10.45
CA GLY A 260 -6.91 -5.87 -9.74
C GLY A 260 -6.47 -7.33 -9.74
N GLN A 261 -5.32 -7.68 -10.31
CA GLN A 261 -4.79 -9.03 -10.32
C GLN A 261 -4.29 -9.43 -8.93
N GLN A 262 -4.53 -10.68 -8.54
CA GLN A 262 -3.89 -11.29 -7.38
C GLN A 262 -2.48 -11.74 -7.75
N VAL A 263 -1.51 -11.38 -6.94
CA VAL A 263 -0.09 -11.71 -7.10
C VAL A 263 0.47 -12.38 -5.86
N TRP A 264 1.60 -13.09 -6.02
CA TRP A 264 2.30 -13.76 -4.96
C TRP A 264 3.62 -13.05 -4.67
N LYS A 265 4.06 -13.10 -3.42
CA LYS A 265 5.38 -12.57 -3.04
C LYS A 265 6.49 -13.09 -3.97
N GLY A 266 7.32 -12.18 -4.48
CA GLY A 266 8.39 -12.49 -5.43
C GLY A 266 7.96 -12.59 -6.91
N GLN A 267 6.67 -12.48 -7.24
CA GLN A 267 6.20 -12.44 -8.62
C GLN A 267 6.67 -11.17 -9.32
N LEU A 268 7.14 -11.30 -10.57
CA LEU A 268 7.51 -10.16 -11.40
C LEU A 268 6.29 -9.27 -11.67
N LEU A 269 6.39 -7.99 -11.36
CA LEU A 269 5.38 -6.98 -11.61
C LEU A 269 5.68 -6.19 -12.88
N CYS A 270 6.90 -5.64 -12.98
CA CYS A 270 7.38 -4.94 -14.16
C CYS A 270 8.90 -5.01 -14.23
N ARG A 271 9.44 -4.67 -15.41
CA ARG A 271 10.87 -4.50 -15.65
C ARG A 271 11.14 -3.05 -16.04
N ILE A 272 12.16 -2.45 -15.45
CA ILE A 272 12.59 -1.07 -15.72
C ILE A 272 13.99 -1.13 -16.32
N TYR A 273 14.16 -0.60 -17.53
CA TYR A 273 15.48 -0.38 -18.14
C TYR A 273 16.08 0.90 -17.57
N LEU A 274 17.30 0.80 -17.06
CA LEU A 274 18.03 1.95 -16.53
C LEU A 274 18.60 2.78 -17.69
N THR A 275 18.45 4.10 -17.63
CA THR A 275 18.89 5.00 -18.71
C THR A 275 20.22 5.69 -18.43
N ASP A 276 20.88 5.30 -17.35
CA ASP A 276 22.21 5.78 -16.96
C ASP A 276 23.34 5.24 -17.86
N MET A 277 23.13 4.05 -18.43
CA MET A 277 24.06 3.39 -19.34
C MET A 277 23.32 2.84 -20.55
N LEU A 278 23.60 3.41 -21.72
CA LEU A 278 23.01 3.01 -22.99
C LEU A 278 24.07 2.36 -23.87
N GLU A 279 23.65 1.43 -24.72
CA GLU A 279 24.47 0.80 -25.73
C GLU A 279 23.69 0.66 -27.03
N VAL A 280 24.45 0.55 -28.13
CA VAL A 280 23.93 0.11 -29.41
C VAL A 280 24.29 -1.35 -29.59
N VAL A 281 23.32 -2.20 -29.80
CA VAL A 281 23.49 -3.61 -30.11
C VAL A 281 23.29 -3.78 -31.62
N ALA A 282 24.33 -4.24 -32.32
CA ALA A 282 24.33 -4.39 -33.76
C ALA A 282 24.90 -5.74 -34.15
N ASP A 283 24.44 -6.28 -35.28
CA ASP A 283 25.00 -7.51 -35.88
C ASP A 283 25.97 -7.15 -36.98
N VAL A 284 27.26 -7.47 -36.76
CA VAL A 284 28.37 -7.21 -37.67
C VAL A 284 28.69 -8.46 -38.46
N ASP A 285 28.91 -8.31 -39.79
CA ASP A 285 29.33 -9.41 -40.69
C ASP A 285 30.69 -9.94 -40.27
N GLU A 286 30.89 -11.26 -40.36
CA GLU A 286 32.19 -11.92 -40.09
C GLU A 286 33.37 -11.30 -40.86
N MET A 287 33.14 -10.84 -42.08
CA MET A 287 34.20 -10.23 -42.90
C MET A 287 34.66 -8.89 -42.34
N ASP A 288 33.78 -8.13 -41.72
CA ASP A 288 34.07 -6.82 -41.16
C ASP A 288 34.52 -6.92 -39.67
N LEU A 289 34.20 -8.03 -39.00
CA LEU A 289 34.49 -8.24 -37.57
C LEU A 289 35.98 -8.17 -37.25
N GLY A 290 36.82 -8.60 -38.17
CA GLY A 290 38.31 -8.57 -38.04
C GLY A 290 38.89 -7.17 -37.85
N THR A 291 38.12 -6.13 -38.13
CA THR A 291 38.53 -4.72 -38.01
C THR A 291 38.19 -4.14 -36.63
N LEU A 292 37.39 -4.85 -35.81
CA LEU A 292 36.92 -4.39 -34.49
C LEU A 292 37.59 -5.14 -33.35
N LYS A 293 37.83 -4.42 -32.25
CA LYS A 293 38.30 -5.00 -30.99
C LYS A 293 37.54 -4.38 -29.83
N VAL A 294 37.34 -5.14 -28.75
CA VAL A 294 36.84 -4.61 -27.49
C VAL A 294 37.77 -3.50 -27.00
N GLY A 295 37.22 -2.35 -26.68
CA GLY A 295 37.89 -1.12 -26.28
C GLY A 295 38.06 -0.10 -27.41
N ASP A 296 37.79 -0.46 -28.66
CA ASP A 296 37.87 0.48 -29.79
C ASP A 296 36.77 1.56 -29.67
N THR A 297 37.14 2.79 -30.06
CA THR A 297 36.17 3.88 -30.20
C THR A 297 35.64 3.89 -31.62
N VAL A 298 34.33 3.88 -31.77
CA VAL A 298 33.65 3.85 -33.08
C VAL A 298 32.64 5.01 -33.18
N PRO A 299 32.53 5.67 -34.35
CA PRO A 299 31.47 6.65 -34.57
C PRO A 299 30.10 5.97 -34.63
N VAL A 300 29.14 6.55 -33.96
CA VAL A 300 27.75 6.10 -33.93
C VAL A 300 26.81 7.25 -34.30
N THR A 301 25.88 7.02 -35.20
CA THR A 301 24.80 7.97 -35.49
C THR A 301 23.44 7.36 -35.15
N LEU A 302 22.54 8.18 -34.66
CA LEU A 302 21.13 7.79 -34.44
C LEU A 302 20.31 8.21 -35.67
N ASP A 303 19.40 7.37 -36.12
CA ASP A 303 18.56 7.67 -37.30
C ASP A 303 17.71 8.92 -37.12
N VAL A 304 17.32 9.21 -35.88
CA VAL A 304 16.57 10.42 -35.52
C VAL A 304 17.38 11.72 -35.68
N ASN A 305 18.72 11.65 -35.66
CA ASN A 305 19.61 12.79 -35.82
C ASN A 305 20.96 12.37 -36.41
N LYS A 306 20.95 12.09 -37.70
CA LYS A 306 22.16 11.61 -38.45
C LYS A 306 23.30 12.64 -38.53
N SER A 307 23.01 13.92 -38.23
CA SER A 307 24.05 14.96 -38.19
C SER A 307 24.85 14.99 -36.89
N GLN A 308 24.42 14.29 -35.87
CA GLN A 308 25.13 14.16 -34.60
C GLN A 308 25.89 12.84 -34.55
N VAL A 309 27.20 12.91 -34.55
CA VAL A 309 28.08 11.75 -34.36
C VAL A 309 28.39 11.59 -32.88
N LEU A 310 28.11 10.43 -32.35
CA LEU A 310 28.45 10.02 -31.00
C LEU A 310 29.72 9.17 -31.02
N ASN A 311 30.56 9.31 -30.01
CA ASN A 311 31.69 8.40 -29.81
C ASN A 311 31.21 7.22 -28.98
N GLY A 312 31.08 6.05 -29.59
CA GLY A 312 30.78 4.81 -28.91
C GLY A 312 32.06 4.05 -28.57
N THR A 313 32.01 3.22 -27.54
CA THR A 313 33.13 2.30 -27.21
C THR A 313 32.62 0.88 -27.31
N VAL A 314 33.33 0.02 -28.07
CA VAL A 314 33.02 -1.41 -28.17
C VAL A 314 33.27 -2.06 -26.81
N THR A 315 32.21 -2.55 -26.17
CA THR A 315 32.27 -3.18 -24.83
C THR A 315 32.32 -4.69 -24.90
N GLU A 316 31.63 -5.25 -25.91
CA GLU A 316 31.55 -6.70 -26.07
C GLU A 316 31.41 -7.08 -27.55
N ILE A 317 32.04 -8.19 -27.94
CA ILE A 317 31.84 -8.87 -29.21
C ILE A 317 31.47 -10.31 -28.88
N SER A 318 30.27 -10.74 -29.29
CA SER A 318 29.80 -12.10 -29.04
C SER A 318 30.77 -13.14 -29.64
N ALA A 319 31.07 -14.14 -28.83
CA ALA A 319 31.87 -15.30 -29.35
C ALA A 319 31.00 -16.29 -30.15
N LEU A 320 29.66 -16.10 -30.16
CA LEU A 320 28.72 -16.96 -30.88
C LEU A 320 28.14 -16.18 -32.07
N GLY A 321 28.44 -16.66 -33.29
CA GLY A 321 27.86 -16.11 -34.52
C GLY A 321 26.48 -16.71 -34.81
N VAL A 322 25.62 -15.91 -35.43
CA VAL A 322 24.31 -16.33 -35.94
C VAL A 322 24.31 -16.28 -37.46
N THR A 323 23.98 -17.39 -38.13
CA THR A 323 23.89 -17.43 -39.59
C THR A 323 22.60 -16.78 -40.07
N LYS A 324 22.69 -15.73 -40.88
CA LYS A 324 21.59 -15.06 -41.57
C LYS A 324 21.93 -14.98 -43.05
N GLN A 325 21.00 -15.39 -43.94
CA GLN A 325 21.18 -15.30 -45.42
C GLN A 325 22.53 -15.82 -45.96
N ASN A 326 23.04 -16.94 -45.44
CA ASN A 326 24.33 -17.58 -45.79
C ASN A 326 25.58 -16.79 -45.36
N ALA A 327 25.47 -15.78 -44.50
CA ALA A 327 26.59 -15.11 -43.84
C ALA A 327 26.52 -15.29 -42.31
N ALA A 328 27.69 -15.29 -41.67
CA ALA A 328 27.77 -15.30 -40.21
C ALA A 328 27.80 -13.86 -39.70
N TYR A 329 26.96 -13.59 -38.70
CA TYR A 329 26.89 -12.30 -38.02
C TYR A 329 27.21 -12.49 -36.55
N TYR A 330 27.93 -11.54 -35.99
CA TYR A 330 28.29 -11.50 -34.58
C TYR A 330 27.70 -10.25 -33.93
N THR A 331 27.06 -10.42 -32.81
CA THR A 331 26.49 -9.31 -32.06
C THR A 331 27.60 -8.52 -31.39
N VAL A 332 27.63 -7.21 -31.62
CA VAL A 332 28.58 -6.25 -31.05
C VAL A 332 27.81 -5.26 -30.20
N HIS A 333 28.31 -5.02 -28.99
CA HIS A 333 27.78 -4.04 -28.04
C HIS A 333 28.69 -2.81 -28.05
N VAL A 334 28.09 -1.65 -28.25
CA VAL A 334 28.83 -0.37 -28.31
C VAL A 334 28.18 0.58 -27.30
N SER A 335 28.85 0.88 -26.19
CA SER A 335 28.37 1.84 -25.23
C SER A 335 28.34 3.24 -25.80
N ILE A 336 27.27 4.00 -25.51
CA ILE A 336 27.09 5.38 -25.92
C ILE A 336 26.80 6.27 -24.70
N PRO A 337 27.03 7.60 -24.76
CA PRO A 337 26.79 8.49 -23.65
C PRO A 337 25.32 8.45 -23.18
N ALA A 338 25.10 8.53 -21.86
CA ALA A 338 23.76 8.58 -21.28
C ALA A 338 22.96 9.78 -21.85
N GLY A 339 21.68 9.55 -22.10
CA GLY A 339 20.79 10.58 -22.63
C GLY A 339 20.98 10.93 -24.11
N SER A 340 21.88 10.26 -24.82
CA SER A 340 22.13 10.51 -26.25
C SER A 340 21.06 9.96 -27.18
N GLY A 341 20.24 9.00 -26.72
CA GLY A 341 19.17 8.37 -27.51
C GLY A 341 18.04 7.84 -26.68
N ARG A 342 16.95 7.45 -27.37
CA ARG A 342 15.82 6.73 -26.77
C ARG A 342 16.00 5.25 -26.96
N LEU A 343 15.60 4.45 -25.98
CA LEU A 343 15.53 3.00 -26.10
C LEU A 343 14.67 2.60 -27.31
N GLY A 344 15.16 1.63 -28.09
CA GLY A 344 14.51 1.20 -29.33
C GLY A 344 14.83 2.06 -30.55
N ALA A 345 15.60 3.14 -30.43
CA ALA A 345 16.00 3.94 -31.57
C ALA A 345 16.98 3.18 -32.46
N SER A 346 16.82 3.32 -33.77
CA SER A 346 17.79 2.79 -34.75
C SER A 346 19.07 3.63 -34.75
N ALA A 347 20.20 2.94 -34.88
CA ALA A 347 21.51 3.54 -34.88
C ALA A 347 22.42 2.84 -35.94
N SER A 348 23.37 3.57 -36.46
CA SER A 348 24.39 3.00 -37.37
C SER A 348 25.78 3.20 -36.77
N ILE A 349 26.60 2.17 -36.82
CA ILE A 349 27.98 2.15 -36.36
C ILE A 349 28.89 2.28 -37.59
N TYR A 350 29.96 3.05 -37.49
CA TYR A 350 30.92 3.27 -38.58
C TYR A 350 32.33 2.85 -38.14
N LEU A 351 33.17 2.49 -39.12
CA LEU A 351 34.62 2.35 -38.89
C LEU A 351 35.29 3.73 -38.90
N GLN A 352 36.28 3.93 -38.02
CA GLN A 352 37.18 5.08 -38.12
C GLN A 352 38.14 4.95 -39.27
#